data_fab9d948ddbd49911158055fe6afb53e
#
_entry.id   fab9d948ddbd49911158055fe6afb53e
#
_cell.length_a   1.000
_cell.length_b   1.000
_cell.length_c   1.000
_cell.angle_alpha   90.00
_cell.angle_beta   90.00
_cell.angle_gamma   90.00
#
_symmetry.space_group_name_H-M   'P 1'
#
loop_
_entity.id
_entity.type
_entity.pdbx_description
1 polymer ?
#
loop_
_entity_poly.entity_id
_entity_poly.type
_entity_poly.pdbx_seq_one_letter_code
_entity_poly.pdbx_strand_id
1 'polypeptide(L)'
;MEGRIKNLVVYHLLDNFIRILVYACLTIISLKLVYEYFYPIRLKRDFAMGIFMIYSLYFLRKLYIGIDRDILKDLYKLERAIKGDDYDRDLNLGEFDFINKTLRDKDESIRRKDKFIKTSLAAISHDMKTPLTVINTNLALVKTTSDKDAIRLSKIKTESERIAVYIDDLMEVSGSFIDDIKLKDTSLNEFLAYLRSNISLCEDMREEEIGIIDEIGNKDSKFISYDRLKFNKAINQLINNAFDHKKSAVWIELREKNEKLIITVADDGKGFDLENLDDMKRLFYTDNFSRTSGKGTGMGLFIAENYIKAMGARLILENQNGARAKIYLDLKEEKDGK
;
A
#
# COMPACT_ATOMS: atom_id res chain seq x y z
N MET A 1 11.90 -25.36 2.95
CA MET A 1 10.65 -25.04 2.27
C MET A 1 10.78 -25.19 0.76
N GLU A 2 11.81 -24.64 0.17
CA GLU A 2 12.13 -24.69 -1.26
C GLU A 2 12.27 -26.12 -1.82
N GLY A 3 12.87 -27.05 -1.07
CA GLY A 3 13.04 -28.45 -1.47
C GLY A 3 11.72 -29.25 -1.57
N ARG A 4 10.71 -28.95 -0.74
CA ARG A 4 9.40 -29.63 -0.78
C ARG A 4 8.55 -29.17 -1.98
N ILE A 5 8.55 -27.87 -2.28
CA ILE A 5 7.83 -27.32 -3.44
C ILE A 5 8.44 -27.86 -4.74
N LYS A 6 9.77 -27.93 -4.80
CA LYS A 6 10.49 -28.52 -5.95
C LYS A 6 10.14 -29.98 -6.18
N ASN A 7 10.08 -30.75 -5.12
CA ASN A 7 9.70 -32.19 -5.19
C ASN A 7 8.24 -32.37 -5.62
N LEU A 8 7.36 -31.46 -5.27
CA LEU A 8 5.95 -31.47 -5.59
C LEU A 8 5.67 -31.21 -7.07
N VAL A 9 6.25 -30.11 -7.58
CA VAL A 9 6.19 -29.78 -9.01
C VAL A 9 6.75 -30.93 -9.84
N VAL A 10 7.86 -31.52 -9.39
CA VAL A 10 8.47 -32.69 -10.03
C VAL A 10 7.54 -33.90 -9.98
N TYR A 11 6.83 -34.14 -8.87
CA TYR A 11 5.88 -35.25 -8.74
C TYR A 11 4.69 -35.10 -9.69
N HIS A 12 4.08 -33.94 -9.78
CA HIS A 12 2.98 -33.68 -10.72
C HIS A 12 3.40 -33.72 -12.18
N LEU A 13 4.60 -33.20 -12.49
CA LEU A 13 5.17 -33.35 -13.83
C LEU A 13 5.43 -34.82 -14.16
N LEU A 14 5.91 -35.58 -13.18
CA LEU A 14 6.18 -37.02 -13.33
C LEU A 14 4.91 -37.83 -13.49
N ASP A 15 3.85 -37.58 -12.70
CA ASP A 15 2.56 -38.24 -12.80
C ASP A 15 1.88 -37.96 -14.16
N ASN A 16 1.87 -36.72 -14.61
CA ASN A 16 1.38 -36.36 -15.93
C ASN A 16 2.22 -37.00 -17.05
N PHE A 17 3.54 -37.05 -16.91
CA PHE A 17 4.43 -37.71 -17.85
C PHE A 17 4.14 -39.21 -17.91
N ILE A 18 3.98 -39.86 -16.75
CA ILE A 18 3.63 -41.31 -16.65
C ILE A 18 2.28 -41.55 -17.34
N ARG A 19 1.27 -40.74 -17.10
CA ARG A 19 -0.04 -40.86 -17.76
C ARG A 19 0.07 -40.76 -19.28
N ILE A 20 0.83 -39.76 -19.77
CA ILE A 20 1.08 -39.60 -21.21
C ILE A 20 1.79 -40.82 -21.77
N LEU A 21 2.77 -41.39 -21.06
CA LEU A 21 3.54 -42.54 -21.47
C LEU A 21 2.69 -43.80 -21.48
N VAL A 22 1.82 -44.01 -20.48
CA VAL A 22 0.86 -45.13 -20.43
C VAL A 22 -0.12 -45.05 -21.59
N TYR A 23 -0.65 -43.85 -21.88
CA TYR A 23 -1.56 -43.69 -23.03
C TYR A 23 -0.83 -43.90 -24.36
N ALA A 24 0.40 -43.44 -24.52
CA ALA A 24 1.20 -43.72 -25.71
C ALA A 24 1.46 -45.21 -25.90
N CYS A 25 1.78 -45.93 -24.82
CA CYS A 25 1.93 -47.40 -24.87
C CYS A 25 0.63 -48.10 -25.24
N LEU A 26 -0.50 -47.72 -24.64
CA LEU A 26 -1.83 -48.29 -24.97
C LEU A 26 -2.21 -48.03 -26.43
N THR A 27 -1.90 -46.83 -26.95
CA THR A 27 -2.17 -46.51 -28.37
C THR A 27 -1.28 -47.33 -29.30
N ILE A 28 -0.01 -47.55 -28.97
CA ILE A 28 0.90 -48.38 -29.76
C ILE A 28 0.44 -49.84 -29.74
N ILE A 29 0.04 -50.40 -28.59
CA ILE A 29 -0.46 -51.74 -28.45
C ILE A 29 -1.74 -51.92 -29.25
N SER A 30 -2.69 -50.99 -29.18
CA SER A 30 -3.93 -51.01 -29.94
C SER A 30 -3.68 -50.92 -31.45
N LEU A 31 -2.71 -50.11 -31.88
CA LEU A 31 -2.26 -50.00 -33.27
C LEU A 31 -1.71 -51.35 -33.79
N LYS A 32 -0.90 -51.99 -32.95
CA LYS A 32 -0.36 -53.32 -33.28
C LYS A 32 -1.44 -54.37 -33.43
N LEU A 33 -2.43 -54.42 -32.51
CA LEU A 33 -3.54 -55.34 -32.56
C LEU A 33 -4.42 -55.08 -33.79
N VAL A 34 -4.73 -53.85 -34.13
CA VAL A 34 -5.47 -53.47 -35.33
C VAL A 34 -4.70 -53.88 -36.59
N TYR A 35 -3.38 -53.67 -36.61
CA TYR A 35 -2.53 -54.06 -37.72
C TYR A 35 -2.53 -55.58 -37.90
N GLU A 36 -2.32 -56.37 -36.86
CA GLU A 36 -2.31 -57.84 -36.92
C GLU A 36 -3.67 -58.43 -37.35
N TYR A 37 -4.79 -57.87 -36.85
CA TYR A 37 -6.13 -58.36 -37.16
C TYR A 37 -6.56 -58.01 -38.59
N PHE A 38 -6.22 -56.86 -39.13
CA PHE A 38 -6.64 -56.39 -40.46
C PHE A 38 -5.58 -56.60 -41.55
N TYR A 39 -4.41 -57.17 -41.21
CA TYR A 39 -3.28 -57.35 -42.14
C TYR A 39 -3.70 -58.11 -43.46
N PRO A 40 -4.60 -59.13 -43.46
CA PRO A 40 -4.94 -59.84 -44.66
C PRO A 40 -5.78 -59.06 -45.71
N ILE A 41 -6.40 -57.92 -45.28
CA ILE A 41 -7.33 -57.20 -46.15
C ILE A 41 -6.83 -55.72 -46.25
N ARG A 42 -6.04 -55.45 -47.28
CA ARG A 42 -5.33 -54.14 -47.42
C ARG A 42 -6.25 -52.94 -47.37
N LEU A 43 -7.38 -52.93 -48.08
CA LEU A 43 -8.32 -51.80 -48.13
C LEU A 43 -9.01 -51.51 -46.79
N LYS A 44 -9.38 -52.55 -46.05
CA LYS A 44 -10.02 -52.45 -44.72
C LYS A 44 -9.02 -51.99 -43.63
N ARG A 45 -7.75 -52.35 -43.76
CA ARG A 45 -6.67 -51.99 -42.87
C ARG A 45 -6.40 -50.48 -42.87
N ASP A 46 -6.25 -49.90 -44.08
CA ASP A 46 -5.92 -48.47 -44.21
C ASP A 46 -7.09 -47.60 -43.72
N PHE A 47 -8.34 -48.02 -43.95
CA PHE A 47 -9.52 -47.35 -43.42
C PHE A 47 -9.63 -47.47 -41.87
N ALA A 48 -9.39 -48.63 -41.30
CA ALA A 48 -9.37 -48.83 -39.86
C ALA A 48 -8.26 -48.05 -39.15
N MET A 49 -7.07 -47.98 -39.77
CA MET A 49 -5.95 -47.13 -39.27
C MET A 49 -6.30 -45.64 -39.32
N GLY A 50 -6.98 -45.17 -40.36
CA GLY A 50 -7.45 -43.79 -40.45
C GLY A 50 -8.44 -43.44 -39.33
N ILE A 51 -9.44 -44.26 -39.08
CA ILE A 51 -10.40 -44.06 -37.98
C ILE A 51 -9.70 -44.06 -36.62
N PHE A 52 -8.78 -45.00 -36.39
CA PHE A 52 -8.02 -45.08 -35.14
C PHE A 52 -7.14 -43.85 -34.92
N MET A 53 -6.50 -43.33 -35.96
CA MET A 53 -5.68 -42.13 -35.89
C MET A 53 -6.52 -40.90 -35.55
N ILE A 54 -7.70 -40.75 -36.15
CA ILE A 54 -8.64 -39.66 -35.83
C ILE A 54 -9.11 -39.76 -34.37
N TYR A 55 -9.44 -40.96 -33.90
CA TYR A 55 -9.89 -41.19 -32.52
C TYR A 55 -8.78 -40.92 -31.51
N SER A 56 -7.55 -41.30 -31.82
CA SER A 56 -6.36 -41.04 -30.99
C SER A 56 -6.06 -39.56 -30.89
N LEU A 57 -6.13 -38.82 -32.00
CA LEU A 57 -5.98 -37.38 -32.03
C LEU A 57 -7.07 -36.63 -31.25
N TYR A 58 -8.34 -37.07 -31.38
CA TYR A 58 -9.45 -36.55 -30.61
C TYR A 58 -9.26 -36.76 -29.11
N PHE A 59 -8.81 -37.95 -28.71
CA PHE A 59 -8.57 -38.28 -27.33
C PHE A 59 -7.38 -37.48 -26.72
N LEU A 60 -6.27 -37.36 -27.46
CA LEU A 60 -5.13 -36.55 -27.06
C LEU A 60 -5.52 -35.06 -26.88
N ARG A 61 -6.32 -34.54 -27.80
CA ARG A 61 -6.86 -33.18 -27.69
C ARG A 61 -7.72 -33.00 -26.45
N LYS A 62 -8.61 -33.95 -26.14
CA LYS A 62 -9.48 -33.90 -24.95
C LYS A 62 -8.68 -33.97 -23.66
N LEU A 63 -7.60 -34.75 -23.61
CA LEU A 63 -6.70 -34.91 -22.51
C LEU A 63 -5.89 -33.60 -22.28
N TYR A 64 -5.37 -33.03 -23.37
CA TYR A 64 -4.66 -31.74 -23.33
C TYR A 64 -5.54 -30.60 -22.81
N ILE A 65 -6.78 -30.48 -23.34
CA ILE A 65 -7.72 -29.43 -22.88
C ILE A 65 -8.13 -29.64 -21.41
N GLY A 66 -8.25 -30.87 -20.94
CA GLY A 66 -8.58 -31.17 -19.54
C GLY A 66 -7.45 -30.76 -18.60
N ILE A 67 -6.23 -31.13 -18.90
CA ILE A 67 -5.04 -30.79 -18.09
C ILE A 67 -4.85 -29.26 -18.05
N ASP A 68 -4.93 -28.59 -19.21
CA ASP A 68 -4.72 -27.15 -19.31
C ASP A 68 -5.77 -26.36 -18.50
N ARG A 69 -7.03 -26.80 -18.57
CA ARG A 69 -8.14 -26.15 -17.85
C ARG A 69 -8.02 -26.28 -16.32
N ASP A 70 -7.65 -27.44 -15.82
CA ASP A 70 -7.56 -27.69 -14.39
C ASP A 70 -6.33 -26.98 -13.78
N ILE A 71 -5.18 -27.01 -14.46
CA ILE A 71 -3.96 -26.31 -14.03
C ILE A 71 -4.16 -24.79 -14.07
N LEU A 72 -4.73 -24.25 -15.14
CA LEU A 72 -4.98 -22.81 -15.25
C LEU A 72 -5.99 -22.32 -14.21
N LYS A 73 -7.03 -23.11 -13.91
CA LYS A 73 -8.00 -22.77 -12.88
C LYS A 73 -7.36 -22.69 -11.50
N ASP A 74 -6.49 -23.63 -11.17
CA ASP A 74 -5.82 -23.65 -9.87
C ASP A 74 -4.73 -22.57 -9.75
N LEU A 75 -4.01 -22.27 -10.84
CA LEU A 75 -3.08 -21.13 -10.90
C LEU A 75 -3.80 -19.80 -10.76
N TYR A 76 -4.96 -19.62 -11.38
CA TYR A 76 -5.76 -18.41 -11.27
C TYR A 76 -6.33 -18.22 -9.86
N LYS A 77 -6.74 -19.31 -9.19
CA LYS A 77 -7.16 -19.29 -7.79
C LYS A 77 -6.01 -18.92 -6.86
N LEU A 78 -4.80 -19.44 -7.12
CA LEU A 78 -3.59 -19.10 -6.38
C LEU A 78 -3.23 -17.61 -6.54
N GLU A 79 -3.30 -17.07 -7.74
CA GLU A 79 -3.05 -15.66 -8.01
C GLU A 79 -4.02 -14.74 -7.25
N ARG A 80 -5.31 -15.08 -7.21
CA ARG A 80 -6.32 -14.36 -6.42
C ARG A 80 -6.05 -14.43 -4.92
N ALA A 81 -5.70 -15.60 -4.42
CA ALA A 81 -5.36 -15.79 -3.02
C ALA A 81 -4.14 -14.96 -2.59
N ILE A 82 -3.14 -14.83 -3.46
CA ILE A 82 -1.95 -14.00 -3.23
C ILE A 82 -2.29 -12.49 -3.25
N LYS A 83 -3.24 -12.08 -4.11
CA LYS A 83 -3.68 -10.67 -4.22
C LYS A 83 -4.62 -10.23 -3.10
N GLY A 84 -5.09 -11.13 -2.24
CA GLY A 84 -5.96 -10.80 -1.10
C GLY A 84 -7.45 -10.71 -1.47
N ASP A 85 -7.81 -11.00 -2.71
CA ASP A 85 -9.19 -11.12 -3.15
C ASP A 85 -9.74 -12.50 -2.73
N ASP A 86 -10.92 -12.50 -2.11
CA ASP A 86 -11.70 -13.60 -1.55
C ASP A 86 -11.14 -15.02 -1.74
N TYR A 87 -10.75 -15.67 -0.64
CA TYR A 87 -10.20 -17.03 -0.65
C TYR A 87 -11.30 -18.05 -0.98
N ASP A 88 -11.32 -18.51 -2.23
CA ASP A 88 -12.20 -19.62 -2.64
C ASP A 88 -11.77 -20.92 -1.95
N ARG A 89 -12.72 -21.57 -1.24
CA ARG A 89 -12.47 -22.74 -0.37
C ARG A 89 -12.17 -24.05 -1.09
N ASP A 90 -12.31 -24.09 -2.41
CA ASP A 90 -12.22 -25.33 -3.21
C ASP A 90 -10.96 -25.40 -4.09
N LEU A 91 -9.78 -25.40 -3.49
CA LEU A 91 -8.56 -25.85 -4.15
C LEU A 91 -8.43 -27.36 -4.00
N ASN A 92 -8.64 -28.11 -5.10
CA ASN A 92 -8.69 -29.58 -5.13
C ASN A 92 -7.33 -30.31 -5.01
N LEU A 93 -6.25 -29.60 -4.66
CA LEU A 93 -4.92 -30.17 -4.48
C LEU A 93 -4.51 -29.94 -3.03
N GLY A 94 -4.42 -30.99 -2.22
CA GLY A 94 -4.15 -30.94 -0.78
C GLY A 94 -2.88 -30.17 -0.36
N GLU A 95 -2.00 -29.91 -1.31
CA GLU A 95 -0.77 -29.14 -1.14
C GLU A 95 -0.99 -27.65 -1.33
N PHE A 96 -1.92 -27.22 -2.18
CA PHE A 96 -2.37 -25.84 -2.27
C PHE A 96 -3.18 -25.43 -1.04
N ASP A 97 -3.92 -26.36 -0.43
CA ASP A 97 -4.57 -26.16 0.86
C ASP A 97 -3.55 -25.89 1.97
N PHE A 98 -2.43 -26.60 1.98
CA PHE A 98 -1.34 -26.34 2.93
C PHE A 98 -0.70 -24.97 2.71
N ILE A 99 -0.45 -24.57 1.46
CA ILE A 99 0.11 -23.25 1.13
C ILE A 99 -0.89 -22.15 1.52
N ASN A 100 -2.17 -22.29 1.19
CA ASN A 100 -3.22 -21.37 1.57
C ASN A 100 -3.35 -21.24 3.10
N LYS A 101 -3.35 -22.36 3.81
CA LYS A 101 -3.39 -22.37 5.27
C LYS A 101 -2.17 -21.67 5.85
N THR A 102 -0.98 -21.93 5.33
CA THR A 102 0.26 -21.29 5.78
C THR A 102 0.27 -19.78 5.50
N LEU A 103 -0.25 -19.36 4.35
CA LEU A 103 -0.41 -17.93 4.02
C LEU A 103 -1.43 -17.26 4.94
N ARG A 104 -2.57 -17.89 5.18
CA ARG A 104 -3.59 -17.39 6.13
C ARG A 104 -3.03 -17.27 7.55
N ASP A 105 -2.36 -18.31 8.04
CA ASP A 105 -1.77 -18.30 9.38
C ASP A 105 -0.72 -17.20 9.53
N LYS A 106 0.06 -16.93 8.47
CA LYS A 106 0.99 -15.79 8.43
C LYS A 106 0.27 -14.44 8.41
N ASP A 107 -0.74 -14.30 7.57
CA ASP A 107 -1.55 -13.08 7.48
C ASP A 107 -2.25 -12.77 8.80
N GLU A 108 -2.86 -13.77 9.42
CA GLU A 108 -3.46 -13.61 10.76
C GLU A 108 -2.42 -13.25 11.82
N SER A 109 -1.23 -13.86 11.76
CA SER A 109 -0.14 -13.53 12.69
C SER A 109 0.34 -12.10 12.51
N ILE A 110 0.48 -11.62 11.27
CA ILE A 110 0.83 -10.24 10.95
C ILE A 110 -0.27 -9.30 11.47
N ARG A 111 -1.53 -9.56 11.14
CA ARG A 111 -2.68 -8.75 11.61
C ARG A 111 -2.78 -8.70 13.13
N ARG A 112 -2.54 -9.82 13.83
CA ARG A 112 -2.51 -9.85 15.30
C ARG A 112 -1.38 -9.02 15.88
N LYS A 113 -0.17 -9.08 15.29
CA LYS A 113 0.96 -8.25 15.69
C LYS A 113 0.69 -6.77 15.45
N ASP A 114 0.15 -6.42 14.29
CA ASP A 114 -0.22 -5.05 13.95
C ASP A 114 -1.29 -4.53 14.93
N LYS A 115 -2.35 -5.30 15.18
CA LYS A 115 -3.39 -4.94 16.15
C LYS A 115 -2.82 -4.76 17.55
N PHE A 116 -1.90 -5.64 17.99
CA PHE A 116 -1.25 -5.52 19.29
C PHE A 116 -0.41 -4.26 19.40
N ILE A 117 0.43 -3.97 18.41
CA ILE A 117 1.25 -2.76 18.36
C ILE A 117 0.35 -1.51 18.44
N LYS A 118 -0.70 -1.46 17.63
CA LYS A 118 -1.67 -0.36 17.58
C LYS A 118 -2.36 -0.11 18.91
N THR A 119 -2.93 -1.17 19.51
CA THR A 119 -3.62 -1.05 20.79
C THR A 119 -2.66 -0.68 21.92
N SER A 120 -1.42 -1.18 21.89
CA SER A 120 -0.40 -0.85 22.88
C SER A 120 0.06 0.61 22.75
N LEU A 121 0.28 1.10 21.53
CA LEU A 121 0.63 2.52 21.29
C LEU A 121 -0.49 3.46 21.74
N ALA A 122 -1.76 3.14 21.45
CA ALA A 122 -2.89 3.94 21.88
C ALA A 122 -3.01 3.98 23.41
N ALA A 123 -2.85 2.83 24.09
CA ALA A 123 -2.90 2.73 25.53
C ALA A 123 -1.76 3.53 26.20
N ILE A 124 -0.51 3.35 25.73
CA ILE A 124 0.66 4.09 26.25
C ILE A 124 0.45 5.59 26.06
N SER A 125 -0.02 6.02 24.89
CA SER A 125 -0.25 7.43 24.58
C SER A 125 -1.30 8.04 25.54
N HIS A 126 -2.40 7.34 25.77
CA HIS A 126 -3.43 7.76 26.71
C HIS A 126 -2.88 7.88 28.14
N ASP A 127 -2.15 6.87 28.61
CA ASP A 127 -1.61 6.83 29.97
C ASP A 127 -0.50 7.86 30.20
N MET A 128 0.22 8.29 29.13
CA MET A 128 1.21 9.36 29.20
C MET A 128 0.59 10.76 29.15
N LYS A 129 -0.55 10.94 28.51
CA LYS A 129 -1.23 12.25 28.40
C LYS A 129 -1.69 12.76 29.77
N THR A 130 -2.13 11.88 30.65
CA THR A 130 -2.63 12.22 31.99
C THR A 130 -1.52 12.83 32.87
N PRO A 131 -0.35 12.19 33.13
CA PRO A 131 0.69 12.77 33.96
C PRO A 131 1.27 14.05 33.34
N LEU A 132 1.33 14.14 32.01
CA LEU A 132 1.79 15.33 31.33
C LEU A 132 0.85 16.53 31.56
N THR A 133 -0.45 16.29 31.51
CA THR A 133 -1.44 17.33 31.86
C THR A 133 -1.26 17.82 33.29
N VAL A 134 -1.00 16.91 34.24
CA VAL A 134 -0.71 17.26 35.64
C VAL A 134 0.57 18.11 35.75
N ILE A 135 1.64 17.74 35.05
CA ILE A 135 2.90 18.51 35.01
C ILE A 135 2.64 19.91 34.47
N ASN A 136 1.98 20.04 33.33
CA ASN A 136 1.68 21.33 32.70
C ASN A 136 0.82 22.23 33.61
N THR A 137 -0.19 21.65 34.26
CA THR A 137 -1.06 22.38 35.20
C THR A 137 -0.28 22.88 36.40
N ASN A 138 0.59 22.07 37.00
CA ASN A 138 1.44 22.50 38.11
C ASN A 138 2.46 23.55 37.70
N LEU A 139 3.08 23.45 36.52
CA LEU A 139 3.97 24.42 35.96
C LEU A 139 3.31 25.81 35.81
N ALA A 140 2.03 25.81 35.38
CA ALA A 140 1.25 27.05 35.25
C ALA A 140 0.95 27.74 36.60
N LEU A 141 0.97 26.98 37.70
CA LEU A 141 0.70 27.48 39.06
C LEU A 141 1.97 27.97 39.82
N VAL A 142 3.14 27.63 39.30
CA VAL A 142 4.41 28.03 39.96
C VAL A 142 4.63 29.52 39.82
N LYS A 143 4.76 30.23 40.95
CA LYS A 143 5.17 31.63 40.99
C LYS A 143 6.68 31.71 41.14
N THR A 144 7.34 32.30 40.17
CA THR A 144 8.80 32.46 40.16
C THR A 144 9.20 33.78 40.88
N THR A 145 10.21 33.67 41.75
CA THR A 145 10.80 34.79 42.43
C THR A 145 12.20 35.14 41.91
N SER A 146 12.72 34.36 40.98
CA SER A 146 14.06 34.49 40.41
C SER A 146 14.04 34.29 38.88
N ASP A 147 14.79 35.14 38.14
CA ASP A 147 14.95 35.04 36.70
C ASP A 147 15.52 33.69 36.26
N LYS A 148 16.42 33.11 37.07
CA LYS A 148 16.97 31.76 36.78
C LYS A 148 15.92 30.68 36.85
N ASP A 149 14.98 30.77 37.77
CA ASP A 149 13.91 29.81 37.92
C ASP A 149 12.84 29.98 36.82
N ALA A 150 12.61 31.24 36.37
CA ALA A 150 11.77 31.52 35.20
C ALA A 150 12.28 30.84 33.94
N ILE A 151 13.61 30.94 33.69
CA ILE A 151 14.26 30.30 32.54
C ILE A 151 14.17 28.75 32.65
N ARG A 152 14.37 28.17 33.82
CA ARG A 152 14.25 26.72 34.03
C ARG A 152 12.84 26.23 33.80
N LEU A 153 11.85 26.94 34.35
CA LEU A 153 10.44 26.61 34.17
C LEU A 153 10.01 26.74 32.71
N SER A 154 10.46 27.76 32.00
CA SER A 154 10.22 27.87 30.56
C SER A 154 10.75 26.68 29.78
N LYS A 155 11.98 26.22 30.09
CA LYS A 155 12.53 25.01 29.45
C LYS A 155 11.73 23.76 29.76
N ILE A 156 11.31 23.55 31.02
CA ILE A 156 10.50 22.39 31.41
C ILE A 156 9.15 22.45 30.68
N LYS A 157 8.51 23.62 30.59
CA LYS A 157 7.28 23.83 29.86
C LYS A 157 7.43 23.43 28.38
N THR A 158 8.46 23.91 27.71
CA THR A 158 8.77 23.62 26.31
C THR A 158 8.96 22.10 26.08
N GLU A 159 9.73 21.43 26.97
CA GLU A 159 9.91 19.98 26.85
C GLU A 159 8.63 19.18 27.13
N SER A 160 7.78 19.65 28.07
CA SER A 160 6.50 19.06 28.37
C SER A 160 5.52 19.18 27.18
N GLU A 161 5.46 20.37 26.56
CA GLU A 161 4.68 20.59 25.33
C GLU A 161 5.16 19.71 24.18
N ARG A 162 6.47 19.53 24.07
CA ARG A 162 7.08 18.64 23.08
C ARG A 162 6.69 17.18 23.29
N ILE A 163 6.69 16.71 24.53
CA ILE A 163 6.20 15.35 24.85
C ILE A 163 4.72 15.19 24.48
N ALA A 164 3.89 16.24 24.69
CA ALA A 164 2.48 16.21 24.30
C ALA A 164 2.33 15.98 22.78
N VAL A 165 3.12 16.69 21.96
CA VAL A 165 3.13 16.51 20.50
C VAL A 165 3.57 15.09 20.11
N TYR A 166 4.59 14.52 20.78
CA TYR A 166 5.00 13.14 20.55
C TYR A 166 3.87 12.14 20.83
N ILE A 167 3.12 12.37 21.90
CA ILE A 167 1.99 11.51 22.29
C ILE A 167 0.86 11.62 21.26
N ASP A 168 0.54 12.83 20.81
CA ASP A 168 -0.52 13.05 19.81
C ASP A 168 -0.13 12.43 18.45
N ASP A 169 1.12 12.54 18.02
CA ASP A 169 1.63 11.88 16.82
C ASP A 169 1.59 10.34 16.95
N LEU A 170 1.90 9.77 18.13
CA LEU A 170 1.77 8.33 18.39
C LEU A 170 0.31 7.86 18.31
N MET A 171 -0.63 8.66 18.81
CA MET A 171 -2.06 8.38 18.67
C MET A 171 -2.48 8.42 17.21
N GLU A 172 -1.97 9.39 16.45
CA GLU A 172 -2.23 9.52 15.02
C GLU A 172 -1.66 8.33 14.22
N VAL A 173 -0.43 7.91 14.53
CA VAL A 173 0.15 6.68 13.96
C VAL A 173 -0.74 5.47 14.26
N SER A 174 -1.18 5.31 15.50
CA SER A 174 -2.10 4.23 15.87
C SER A 174 -3.40 4.28 15.07
N GLY A 175 -4.01 5.48 14.95
CA GLY A 175 -5.23 5.72 14.16
C GLY A 175 -5.04 5.48 12.67
N SER A 176 -3.89 5.86 12.11
CA SER A 176 -3.60 5.70 10.67
C SER A 176 -3.64 4.25 10.19
N PHE A 177 -3.47 3.32 11.10
CA PHE A 177 -3.56 1.89 10.81
C PHE A 177 -4.95 1.28 11.05
N ILE A 178 -5.79 1.85 11.92
CA ILE A 178 -7.04 1.24 12.40
C ILE A 178 -8.26 1.79 11.69
N ASP A 179 -8.22 3.05 11.32
CA ASP A 179 -9.40 3.74 10.80
C ASP A 179 -9.69 3.33 9.36
N ASP A 180 -10.92 2.89 9.11
CA ASP A 180 -11.42 2.67 7.75
C ASP A 180 -11.36 3.98 6.95
N ILE A 181 -10.83 3.90 5.73
CA ILE A 181 -10.82 5.02 4.79
C ILE A 181 -12.22 5.20 4.22
N LYS A 182 -12.77 6.40 4.38
CA LYS A 182 -14.10 6.77 3.87
C LYS A 182 -13.95 7.63 2.62
N LEU A 183 -13.68 6.98 1.49
CA LEU A 183 -13.58 7.68 0.21
C LEU A 183 -14.94 8.26 -0.19
N LYS A 184 -14.94 9.53 -0.55
CA LYS A 184 -16.09 10.24 -1.11
C LYS A 184 -15.70 10.89 -2.43
N ASP A 185 -16.47 10.64 -3.47
CA ASP A 185 -16.32 11.35 -4.73
C ASP A 185 -16.76 12.80 -4.54
N THR A 186 -15.88 13.73 -4.88
CA THR A 186 -16.05 15.16 -4.71
C THR A 186 -15.61 15.86 -5.99
N SER A 187 -16.29 16.91 -6.42
CA SER A 187 -15.87 17.69 -7.58
C SER A 187 -14.49 18.31 -7.35
N LEU A 188 -13.69 18.41 -8.40
CA LEU A 188 -12.36 19.01 -8.32
C LEU A 188 -12.42 20.44 -7.79
N ASN A 189 -13.43 21.20 -8.17
CA ASN A 189 -13.65 22.56 -7.68
C ASN A 189 -13.86 22.61 -6.16
N GLU A 190 -14.72 21.73 -5.61
CA GLU A 190 -14.95 21.64 -4.16
C GLU A 190 -13.71 21.21 -3.41
N PHE A 191 -12.98 20.22 -3.96
CA PHE A 191 -11.72 19.77 -3.37
C PHE A 191 -10.68 20.90 -3.29
N LEU A 192 -10.48 21.65 -4.39
CA LEU A 192 -9.52 22.74 -4.44
C LEU A 192 -9.90 23.90 -3.53
N ALA A 193 -11.21 24.22 -3.44
CA ALA A 193 -11.70 25.23 -2.51
C ALA A 193 -11.40 24.82 -1.06
N TYR A 194 -11.64 23.55 -0.72
CA TYR A 194 -11.31 23.01 0.60
C TYR A 194 -9.82 23.04 0.89
N LEU A 195 -8.97 22.61 -0.07
CA LEU A 195 -7.52 22.64 0.08
C LEU A 195 -7.02 24.07 0.34
N ARG A 196 -7.49 25.05 -0.40
CA ARG A 196 -7.15 26.47 -0.20
C ARG A 196 -7.54 26.98 1.20
N SER A 197 -8.75 26.62 1.65
CA SER A 197 -9.21 26.97 3.00
C SER A 197 -8.31 26.36 4.08
N ASN A 198 -7.87 25.11 3.88
CA ASN A 198 -6.95 24.46 4.81
C ASN A 198 -5.55 25.12 4.82
N ILE A 199 -5.05 25.52 3.65
CA ILE A 199 -3.79 26.26 3.53
C ILE A 199 -3.88 27.59 4.29
N SER A 200 -4.95 28.37 4.09
CA SER A 200 -5.15 29.63 4.80
C SER A 200 -5.19 29.45 6.32
N LEU A 201 -5.80 28.39 6.83
CA LEU A 201 -5.75 28.07 8.26
C LEU A 201 -4.32 27.79 8.76
N CYS A 202 -3.49 27.14 7.94
CA CYS A 202 -2.07 26.91 8.28
C CYS A 202 -1.27 28.22 8.30
N GLU A 203 -1.56 29.15 7.36
CA GLU A 203 -0.95 30.48 7.31
C GLU A 203 -1.29 31.28 8.56
N ASP A 204 -2.57 31.36 8.93
CA ASP A 204 -3.06 32.07 10.11
C ASP A 204 -2.43 31.54 11.40
N MET A 205 -2.32 30.21 11.54
CA MET A 205 -1.72 29.58 12.72
C MET A 205 -0.22 29.83 12.86
N ARG A 206 0.48 30.10 11.76
CA ARG A 206 1.93 30.27 11.74
C ARG A 206 2.35 31.75 11.55
N GLU A 207 1.41 32.62 11.20
CA GLU A 207 1.65 33.99 10.79
C GLU A 207 2.65 34.10 9.62
N GLU A 208 2.62 33.13 8.72
CA GLU A 208 3.51 33.01 7.58
C GLU A 208 2.75 32.62 6.31
N GLU A 209 3.09 33.24 5.17
CA GLU A 209 2.45 32.99 3.88
C GLU A 209 2.94 31.71 3.21
N ILE A 210 2.04 31.06 2.48
CA ILE A 210 2.30 29.90 1.63
C ILE A 210 2.01 30.28 0.18
N GLY A 211 3.00 30.27 -0.68
CA GLY A 211 2.83 30.53 -2.11
C GLY A 211 1.93 29.45 -2.75
N ILE A 212 0.94 29.83 -3.57
CA ILE A 212 0.12 28.86 -4.32
C ILE A 212 0.32 29.09 -5.81
N ILE A 213 0.77 28.03 -6.51
CA ILE A 213 0.91 27.97 -7.96
C ILE A 213 -0.14 27.01 -8.50
N ASP A 214 -1.17 27.51 -9.16
CA ASP A 214 -2.26 26.70 -9.72
C ASP A 214 -2.15 26.68 -11.26
N GLU A 215 -1.68 25.55 -11.79
CA GLU A 215 -1.55 25.28 -13.22
C GLU A 215 -2.62 24.28 -13.71
N ILE A 216 -3.74 24.13 -13.00
CA ILE A 216 -4.84 23.27 -13.41
C ILE A 216 -5.68 23.99 -14.46
N GLY A 217 -5.82 23.37 -15.63
CA GLY A 217 -6.66 23.87 -16.72
C GLY A 217 -8.16 23.77 -16.43
N ASN A 218 -8.90 23.02 -17.28
CA ASN A 218 -10.33 22.82 -17.06
C ASN A 218 -10.60 21.96 -15.82
N LYS A 219 -11.38 22.47 -14.89
CA LYS A 219 -11.75 21.84 -13.62
C LYS A 219 -13.17 21.27 -13.65
N ASP A 220 -13.94 21.60 -14.68
CA ASP A 220 -15.32 21.18 -14.81
C ASP A 220 -15.42 19.70 -15.16
N SER A 221 -16.45 19.04 -14.70
CA SER A 221 -16.72 17.61 -14.92
C SER A 221 -15.66 16.63 -14.40
N LYS A 222 -14.71 17.11 -13.55
CA LYS A 222 -13.70 16.26 -12.91
C LYS A 222 -14.03 16.02 -11.46
N PHE A 223 -13.79 14.78 -11.04
CA PHE A 223 -14.02 14.31 -9.67
C PHE A 223 -12.77 13.65 -9.11
N ILE A 224 -12.67 13.68 -7.79
CA ILE A 224 -11.62 13.03 -7.04
C ILE A 224 -12.24 12.22 -5.89
N SER A 225 -11.76 11.00 -5.70
CA SER A 225 -12.15 10.14 -4.58
C SER A 225 -11.15 10.29 -3.45
N TYR A 226 -11.56 10.84 -2.31
CA TYR A 226 -10.65 10.99 -1.18
C TYR A 226 -11.41 10.97 0.15
N ASP A 227 -10.68 10.70 1.23
CA ASP A 227 -11.14 10.90 2.61
C ASP A 227 -10.67 12.27 3.10
N ARG A 228 -11.62 13.18 3.29
CA ARG A 228 -11.35 14.57 3.65
C ARG A 228 -10.52 14.74 4.91
N LEU A 229 -10.83 13.96 5.96
CA LEU A 229 -10.15 14.06 7.24
C LEU A 229 -8.72 13.53 7.15
N LYS A 230 -8.55 12.36 6.51
CA LYS A 230 -7.24 11.73 6.35
C LYS A 230 -6.33 12.51 5.42
N PHE A 231 -6.89 13.04 4.32
CA PHE A 231 -6.15 13.92 3.42
C PHE A 231 -5.67 15.18 4.12
N ASN A 232 -6.56 15.81 4.93
CA ASN A 232 -6.19 17.01 5.70
C ASN A 232 -5.02 16.74 6.64
N LYS A 233 -5.06 15.64 7.36
CA LYS A 233 -3.97 15.23 8.24
C LYS A 233 -2.68 14.99 7.46
N ALA A 234 -2.74 14.29 6.32
CA ALA A 234 -1.57 14.05 5.49
C ALA A 234 -0.93 15.34 4.95
N ILE A 235 -1.76 16.24 4.38
CA ILE A 235 -1.23 17.48 3.79
C ILE A 235 -0.64 18.40 4.87
N ASN A 236 -1.26 18.47 6.06
CA ASN A 236 -0.75 19.27 7.18
C ASN A 236 0.61 18.76 7.68
N GLN A 237 0.83 17.43 7.72
CA GLN A 237 2.14 16.87 8.05
C GLN A 237 3.21 17.27 7.02
N LEU A 238 2.87 17.29 5.73
CA LEU A 238 3.79 17.74 4.68
C LEU A 238 4.07 19.23 4.75
N ILE A 239 3.05 20.06 5.00
CA ILE A 239 3.19 21.51 5.19
C ILE A 239 4.06 21.79 6.43
N ASN A 240 3.81 21.13 7.55
CA ASN A 240 4.62 21.27 8.77
C ASN A 240 6.08 20.92 8.51
N ASN A 241 6.33 19.82 7.80
CA ASN A 241 7.68 19.41 7.44
C ASN A 241 8.38 20.46 6.56
N ALA A 242 7.66 21.04 5.59
CA ALA A 242 8.21 22.11 4.76
C ALA A 242 8.58 23.35 5.58
N PHE A 243 7.72 23.79 6.52
CA PHE A 243 8.03 24.90 7.42
C PHE A 243 9.22 24.64 8.35
N ASP A 244 9.35 23.41 8.85
CA ASP A 244 10.44 23.05 9.76
C ASP A 244 11.81 23.03 9.07
N HIS A 245 11.83 22.82 7.74
CA HIS A 245 13.07 22.65 6.96
C HIS A 245 13.36 23.77 5.96
N LYS A 246 12.41 24.69 5.71
CA LYS A 246 12.62 25.82 4.81
C LYS A 246 13.79 26.73 5.24
N LYS A 247 14.32 27.46 4.28
CA LYS A 247 15.19 28.62 4.55
C LYS A 247 14.38 29.91 4.65
N SER A 248 13.51 30.15 3.66
CA SER A 248 12.71 31.37 3.58
C SER A 248 11.25 31.13 3.13
N ALA A 249 10.96 30.16 2.27
CA ALA A 249 9.67 30.04 1.63
C ALA A 249 9.12 28.60 1.60
N VAL A 250 7.79 28.50 1.68
CA VAL A 250 7.00 27.30 1.41
C VAL A 250 5.99 27.62 0.33
N TRP A 251 5.78 26.69 -0.62
CA TRP A 251 4.74 26.85 -1.64
C TRP A 251 4.07 25.52 -1.98
N ILE A 252 2.88 25.63 -2.53
CA ILE A 252 2.09 24.49 -2.99
C ILE A 252 1.82 24.67 -4.49
N GLU A 253 2.21 23.67 -5.28
CA GLU A 253 1.94 23.62 -6.72
C GLU A 253 0.84 22.63 -7.00
N LEU A 254 -0.13 23.04 -7.82
CA LEU A 254 -1.25 22.24 -8.27
C LEU A 254 -1.14 22.06 -9.78
N ARG A 255 -0.97 20.83 -10.23
CA ARG A 255 -0.82 20.47 -11.63
C ARG A 255 -1.69 19.30 -12.00
N GLU A 256 -2.11 19.27 -13.25
CA GLU A 256 -2.76 18.12 -13.84
C GLU A 256 -1.86 17.50 -14.89
N LYS A 257 -1.70 16.16 -14.82
CA LYS A 257 -0.95 15.40 -15.81
C LYS A 257 -1.42 13.95 -15.86
N ASN A 258 -1.71 13.44 -17.07
CA ASN A 258 -2.09 12.04 -17.29
C ASN A 258 -3.26 11.60 -16.38
N GLU A 259 -4.37 12.37 -16.38
CA GLU A 259 -5.56 12.10 -15.57
C GLU A 259 -5.28 12.02 -14.05
N LYS A 260 -4.23 12.69 -13.60
CA LYS A 260 -3.89 12.78 -12.18
C LYS A 260 -3.77 14.23 -11.74
N LEU A 261 -4.32 14.52 -10.57
CA LEU A 261 -4.00 15.71 -9.83
C LEU A 261 -2.68 15.49 -9.10
N ILE A 262 -1.73 16.39 -9.34
CA ILE A 262 -0.43 16.40 -8.64
C ILE A 262 -0.42 17.61 -7.73
N ILE A 263 -0.34 17.36 -6.43
CA ILE A 263 -0.19 18.39 -5.40
C ILE A 263 1.25 18.29 -4.89
N THR A 264 2.02 19.35 -5.05
CA THR A 264 3.40 19.41 -4.57
C THR A 264 3.48 20.39 -3.41
N VAL A 265 3.91 19.93 -2.25
CA VAL A 265 4.35 20.78 -1.14
C VAL A 265 5.86 20.93 -1.25
N ALA A 266 6.33 22.16 -1.34
CA ALA A 266 7.73 22.46 -1.60
C ALA A 266 8.28 23.52 -0.65
N ASP A 267 9.56 23.42 -0.35
CA ASP A 267 10.34 24.40 0.41
C ASP A 267 11.69 24.69 -0.29
N ASP A 268 12.35 25.76 0.14
CA ASP A 268 13.68 26.17 -0.30
C ASP A 268 14.82 25.73 0.63
N GLY A 269 14.57 24.69 1.43
CA GLY A 269 15.51 24.15 2.40
C GLY A 269 16.63 23.31 1.79
N LYS A 270 17.21 22.45 2.60
CA LYS A 270 18.32 21.55 2.21
C LYS A 270 17.87 20.37 1.33
N GLY A 271 16.56 20.10 1.24
CA GLY A 271 16.00 18.92 0.58
C GLY A 271 15.99 17.67 1.45
N PHE A 272 15.47 16.58 0.88
CA PHE A 272 15.45 15.25 1.48
C PHE A 272 16.79 14.53 1.31
N ASP A 273 17.12 13.65 2.23
CA ASP A 273 18.23 12.70 2.08
C ASP A 273 17.80 11.56 1.13
N LEU A 274 18.07 11.73 -0.17
CA LEU A 274 17.60 10.79 -1.20
C LEU A 274 18.30 9.43 -1.13
N GLU A 275 19.47 9.33 -0.46
CA GLU A 275 20.16 8.05 -0.27
C GLU A 275 19.44 7.18 0.77
N ASN A 276 18.72 7.79 1.71
CA ASN A 276 18.03 7.14 2.81
C ASN A 276 16.51 7.35 2.77
N LEU A 277 15.92 7.49 1.57
CA LEU A 277 14.48 7.78 1.40
C LEU A 277 13.55 6.78 2.09
N ASP A 278 13.86 5.50 2.01
CA ASP A 278 13.06 4.45 2.66
C ASP A 278 13.14 4.54 4.18
N ASP A 279 14.28 4.95 4.73
CA ASP A 279 14.43 5.17 6.16
C ASP A 279 13.74 6.45 6.61
N MET A 280 13.74 7.51 5.81
CA MET A 280 13.01 8.76 6.10
C MET A 280 11.50 8.58 6.27
N LYS A 281 10.94 7.56 5.60
CA LYS A 281 9.52 7.19 5.70
C LYS A 281 9.24 6.23 6.85
N ARG A 282 10.25 5.83 7.63
CA ARG A 282 10.08 4.97 8.82
C ARG A 282 9.70 5.77 10.04
N LEU A 283 9.04 5.10 10.95
CA LEU A 283 8.66 5.65 12.24
C LEU A 283 9.90 6.09 13.03
N PHE A 284 9.85 7.30 13.62
CA PHE A 284 10.92 7.89 14.44
C PHE A 284 12.21 8.25 13.68
N TYR A 285 12.17 8.31 12.34
CA TYR A 285 13.33 8.79 11.62
C TYR A 285 13.41 10.32 11.76
N THR A 286 14.51 10.78 12.36
CA THR A 286 14.87 12.21 12.43
C THR A 286 16.31 12.37 11.98
N ASP A 287 16.58 13.35 11.15
CA ASP A 287 17.96 13.68 10.83
C ASP A 287 18.69 14.30 12.03
N ASN A 288 20.02 14.39 11.95
CA ASN A 288 20.84 14.93 13.04
C ASN A 288 20.48 16.37 13.38
N PHE A 289 20.02 17.17 12.41
CA PHE A 289 19.63 18.56 12.63
C PHE A 289 18.30 18.65 13.40
N SER A 290 17.29 17.92 12.99
CA SER A 290 15.98 17.88 13.66
C SER A 290 16.10 17.33 15.09
N ARG A 291 17.00 16.35 15.29
CA ARG A 291 17.28 15.79 16.61
C ARG A 291 17.94 16.82 17.55
N THR A 292 18.86 17.63 17.03
CA THR A 292 19.58 18.63 17.82
C THR A 292 18.77 19.91 18.06
N SER A 293 17.95 20.32 17.06
CA SER A 293 17.09 21.51 17.18
C SER A 293 15.79 21.24 17.95
N GLY A 294 15.50 19.97 18.23
CA GLY A 294 14.27 19.57 18.89
C GLY A 294 13.02 19.75 18.03
N LYS A 295 13.18 19.94 16.73
CA LYS A 295 12.09 20.09 15.77
C LYS A 295 11.74 18.72 15.15
N GLY A 296 10.46 18.40 15.17
CA GLY A 296 9.91 17.21 14.55
C GLY A 296 10.02 15.93 15.40
N THR A 297 8.97 15.11 15.33
CA THR A 297 8.85 13.83 16.05
C THR A 297 9.41 12.65 15.26
N GLY A 298 9.71 12.85 13.97
CA GLY A 298 10.09 11.80 13.04
C GLY A 298 8.93 10.89 12.64
N MET A 299 7.68 11.30 12.89
CA MET A 299 6.47 10.54 12.56
C MET A 299 5.65 11.18 11.44
N GLY A 300 5.82 12.48 11.17
CA GLY A 300 4.97 13.22 10.24
C GLY A 300 4.98 12.65 8.82
N LEU A 301 6.14 12.34 8.26
CA LEU A 301 6.26 11.80 6.92
C LEU A 301 5.68 10.37 6.83
N PHE A 302 5.86 9.57 7.88
CA PHE A 302 5.25 8.24 8.00
C PHE A 302 3.70 8.33 8.03
N ILE A 303 3.14 9.25 8.80
CA ILE A 303 1.69 9.50 8.88
C ILE A 303 1.15 9.92 7.51
N ALA A 304 1.82 10.88 6.85
CA ALA A 304 1.42 11.35 5.52
C ALA A 304 1.44 10.21 4.48
N GLU A 305 2.51 9.42 4.42
CA GLU A 305 2.64 8.28 3.51
C GLU A 305 1.51 7.27 3.72
N ASN A 306 1.21 6.90 4.98
CA ASN A 306 0.19 5.91 5.28
C ASN A 306 -1.21 6.38 4.86
N TYR A 307 -1.60 7.63 5.16
CA TYR A 307 -2.91 8.13 4.76
C TYR A 307 -3.04 8.28 3.24
N ILE A 308 -2.00 8.80 2.57
CA ILE A 308 -1.99 8.94 1.12
C ILE A 308 -2.11 7.56 0.46
N LYS A 309 -1.33 6.59 0.91
CA LYS A 309 -1.36 5.21 0.40
C LYS A 309 -2.69 4.52 0.67
N ALA A 310 -3.27 4.71 1.86
CA ALA A 310 -4.56 4.13 2.20
C ALA A 310 -5.71 4.67 1.33
N MET A 311 -5.61 5.90 0.84
CA MET A 311 -6.54 6.48 -0.15
C MET A 311 -6.30 6.00 -1.60
N GLY A 312 -5.35 5.07 -1.83
CA GLY A 312 -4.95 4.64 -3.18
C GLY A 312 -4.07 5.63 -3.93
N ALA A 313 -3.67 6.71 -3.29
CA ALA A 313 -2.79 7.73 -3.85
C ALA A 313 -1.31 7.39 -3.64
N ARG A 314 -0.41 8.17 -4.27
CA ARG A 314 1.03 7.96 -4.16
C ARG A 314 1.73 9.21 -3.69
N LEU A 315 2.65 9.06 -2.72
CA LEU A 315 3.57 10.11 -2.29
C LEU A 315 4.96 9.87 -2.91
N ILE A 316 5.51 10.89 -3.56
CA ILE A 316 6.88 10.88 -4.10
C ILE A 316 7.64 12.04 -3.50
N LEU A 317 8.84 11.77 -3.01
CA LEU A 317 9.76 12.75 -2.47
C LEU A 317 10.89 12.97 -3.48
N GLU A 318 11.21 14.22 -3.75
CA GLU A 318 12.31 14.60 -4.65
C GLU A 318 12.94 15.92 -4.19
N ASN A 319 14.08 16.24 -4.76
CA ASN A 319 14.76 17.52 -4.52
C ASN A 319 14.85 18.30 -5.83
N GLN A 320 14.40 19.56 -5.76
CA GLN A 320 14.58 20.55 -6.85
C GLN A 320 14.62 21.93 -6.20
N ASN A 321 15.83 22.46 -5.98
CA ASN A 321 16.07 23.72 -5.27
C ASN A 321 15.49 23.75 -3.82
N GLY A 322 15.45 22.60 -3.14
CA GLY A 322 14.84 22.33 -1.86
C GLY A 322 14.07 21.03 -1.87
N ALA A 323 13.28 20.75 -0.85
CA ALA A 323 12.48 19.53 -0.79
C ALA A 323 11.14 19.70 -1.54
N ARG A 324 10.67 18.61 -2.15
CA ARG A 324 9.39 18.53 -2.83
C ARG A 324 8.68 17.23 -2.51
N ALA A 325 7.55 17.32 -1.85
CA ALA A 325 6.67 16.17 -1.58
C ALA A 325 5.47 16.22 -2.54
N LYS A 326 5.37 15.25 -3.45
CA LYS A 326 4.34 15.18 -4.50
C LYS A 326 3.31 14.12 -4.18
N ILE A 327 2.05 14.51 -4.11
CA ILE A 327 0.88 13.64 -3.96
C ILE A 327 0.26 13.47 -5.33
N TYR A 328 0.07 12.21 -5.78
CA TYR A 328 -0.62 11.86 -7.01
C TYR A 328 -1.97 11.26 -6.68
N LEU A 329 -3.04 11.92 -7.10
CA LEU A 329 -4.42 11.51 -6.92
C LEU A 329 -5.07 11.29 -8.29
N ASP A 330 -5.79 10.18 -8.47
CA ASP A 330 -6.47 9.88 -9.73
C ASP A 330 -7.67 10.80 -9.91
N LEU A 331 -7.77 11.42 -11.10
CA LEU A 331 -8.94 12.19 -11.53
C LEU A 331 -9.91 11.26 -12.27
N LYS A 332 -11.17 11.45 -12.03
CA LYS A 332 -12.27 10.78 -12.72
C LYS A 332 -13.04 11.83 -13.52
N GLU A 333 -13.43 11.52 -14.74
CA GLU A 333 -14.41 12.29 -15.46
C GLU A 333 -15.82 11.85 -15.08
N GLU A 334 -16.78 12.77 -15.16
CA GLU A 334 -18.20 12.45 -14.99
C GLU A 334 -18.55 11.36 -16.01
N LYS A 335 -18.92 10.17 -15.55
CA LYS A 335 -19.50 9.19 -16.46
C LYS A 335 -20.84 9.73 -16.85
N ASP A 336 -20.97 10.11 -18.14
CA ASP A 336 -22.27 10.44 -18.72
C ASP A 336 -23.30 9.42 -18.24
N GLY A 337 -24.30 9.94 -17.54
CA GLY A 337 -25.32 9.12 -16.90
C GLY A 337 -26.00 8.22 -17.92
N LYS A 338 -25.91 6.89 -17.70
CA LYS A 338 -26.88 5.93 -18.21
C LYS A 338 -27.87 5.62 -17.12
#